data_123790af4b8f4902bc3ae03d8614627c
#
_entry.id   123790af4b8f4902bc3ae03d8614627c
#
_cell.length_a   1.000
_cell.length_b   1.000
_cell.length_c   1.000
_cell.angle_alpha   90.00
_cell.angle_beta   90.00
_cell.angle_gamma   90.00
#
_symmetry.space_group_name_H-M   'P 1'
#
loop_
_entity.id
_entity.type
_entity.pdbx_description
1 polymer ?
#
loop_
_entity_poly.entity_id
_entity_poly.type
_entity_poly.pdbx_seq_one_letter_code
_entity_poly.pdbx_strand_id
1 'polypeptide(L)'
;PGLKEEYDRLAVEMIRRRKEGNGFNFFHFMIDLEGGPCVAKRLSGCGSGTEYLAVTPWGDLYPCHQFVGNEKFLMGNVDDGIVNTEIRDEFKCCNVYAKEKCKKCFAKFYCSGGCAANSYNFHGNINDAYDVGCELQRKRIECAIMIKAAMAEMEEEQNEEK
;
A
#
# COMPACT_ATOMS: atom_id res chain seq x y z
N PRO A 1 -12.19 15.57 1.76
CA PRO A 1 -11.39 16.81 1.78
C PRO A 1 -10.55 16.90 3.04
N GLY A 2 -11.12 16.86 4.24
CA GLY A 2 -10.44 17.10 5.52
C GLY A 2 -9.20 16.24 5.78
N LEU A 3 -9.20 14.95 5.45
CA LEU A 3 -8.07 14.08 5.75
C LEU A 3 -6.81 14.42 4.91
N LYS A 4 -6.97 14.87 3.67
CA LYS A 4 -5.83 15.31 2.86
C LYS A 4 -5.22 16.60 3.42
N GLU A 5 -6.04 17.52 3.89
CA GLU A 5 -5.62 18.76 4.53
C GLU A 5 -4.87 18.47 5.83
N GLU A 6 -5.31 17.47 6.62
CA GLU A 6 -4.59 17.06 7.81
C GLU A 6 -3.22 16.43 7.49
N TYR A 7 -3.09 15.70 6.38
CA TYR A 7 -1.78 15.24 5.91
C TYR A 7 -0.86 16.41 5.56
N ASP A 8 -1.37 17.45 4.88
CA ASP A 8 -0.59 18.64 4.58
C ASP A 8 -0.11 19.35 5.85
N ARG A 9 -1.01 19.58 6.81
CA ARG A 9 -0.67 20.21 8.10
C ARG A 9 0.38 19.40 8.86
N LEU A 10 0.20 18.07 8.91
CA LEU A 10 1.14 17.19 9.59
C LEU A 10 2.52 17.21 8.95
N ALA A 11 2.59 17.21 7.61
CA ALA A 11 3.85 17.26 6.90
C ALA A 11 4.60 18.59 7.14
N VAL A 12 3.89 19.72 7.12
CA VAL A 12 4.46 21.02 7.47
C VAL A 12 4.97 21.04 8.91
N GLU A 13 4.19 20.50 9.86
CA GLU A 13 4.59 20.43 11.26
C GLU A 13 5.81 19.52 11.48
N MET A 14 5.92 18.42 10.75
CA MET A 14 7.10 17.55 10.79
C MET A 14 8.36 18.29 10.34
N ILE A 15 8.30 19.04 9.24
CA ILE A 15 9.40 19.87 8.74
C ILE A 15 9.78 20.93 9.77
N ARG A 16 8.81 21.67 10.31
CA ARG A 16 9.04 22.69 11.32
C ARG A 16 9.77 22.13 12.54
N ARG A 17 9.26 21.04 13.11
CA ARG A 17 9.88 20.41 14.30
C ARG A 17 11.26 19.84 13.99
N ARG A 18 11.49 19.35 12.79
CA ARG A 18 12.83 18.88 12.41
C ARG A 18 13.84 20.02 12.43
N LYS A 19 13.48 21.21 11.91
CA LYS A 19 14.31 22.42 11.98
C LYS A 19 14.64 22.82 13.41
N GLU A 20 13.71 22.62 14.35
CA GLU A 20 13.86 22.95 15.77
C GLU A 20 14.58 21.86 16.59
N GLY A 21 15.04 20.78 15.98
CA GLY A 21 15.75 19.69 16.64
C GLY A 21 14.86 18.73 17.45
N ASN A 22 13.53 18.86 17.36
CA ASN A 22 12.56 18.02 18.06
C ASN A 22 11.64 17.23 17.09
N GLY A 23 12.22 16.77 15.98
CA GLY A 23 11.55 16.01 14.93
C GLY A 23 10.92 14.71 15.44
N PHE A 24 9.91 14.23 14.73
CA PHE A 24 9.28 12.93 14.95
C PHE A 24 9.05 12.22 13.61
N ASN A 25 8.73 10.92 13.68
CA ASN A 25 8.40 10.11 12.51
C ASN A 25 6.91 9.83 12.46
N PHE A 26 6.33 9.86 11.27
CA PHE A 26 4.98 9.42 11.03
C PHE A 26 4.97 8.32 9.98
N PHE A 27 4.48 7.14 10.34
CA PHE A 27 4.54 5.92 9.54
C PHE A 27 4.09 6.10 8.08
N HIS A 28 3.00 6.86 7.84
CA HIS A 28 2.47 7.04 6.50
C HIS A 28 3.38 7.85 5.57
N PHE A 29 4.34 8.60 6.10
CA PHE A 29 5.30 9.39 5.31
C PHE A 29 6.68 8.73 5.22
N MET A 30 6.88 7.61 5.93
CA MET A 30 8.11 6.81 5.85
C MET A 30 8.12 5.94 4.59
N ILE A 31 8.19 6.59 3.43
CA ILE A 31 8.21 5.96 2.11
C ILE A 31 9.65 6.00 1.61
N ASP A 32 10.20 4.84 1.27
CA ASP A 32 11.51 4.77 0.64
C ASP A 32 11.45 5.32 -0.79
N LEU A 33 11.99 6.53 -0.96
CA LEU A 33 12.04 7.23 -2.24
C LEU A 33 13.37 7.01 -2.99
N GLU A 34 14.39 6.42 -2.36
CA GLU A 34 15.75 6.34 -2.91
C GLU A 34 16.10 5.01 -3.56
N GLY A 35 15.50 3.94 -3.19
CA GLY A 35 15.89 2.67 -3.78
C GLY A 35 14.85 1.58 -3.58
N GLY A 36 14.44 1.44 -2.38
CA GLY A 36 13.35 0.60 -1.95
C GLY A 36 13.41 -0.87 -2.32
N PRO A 37 12.42 -1.62 -1.89
CA PRO A 37 12.39 -3.06 -1.99
C PRO A 37 12.27 -3.58 -3.44
N CYS A 38 12.52 -4.87 -3.59
CA CYS A 38 12.38 -5.63 -4.81
C CYS A 38 11.14 -5.23 -5.64
N VAL A 39 11.32 -4.97 -6.93
CA VAL A 39 10.25 -4.55 -7.86
C VAL A 39 9.09 -5.54 -7.86
N ALA A 40 9.34 -6.85 -7.72
CA ALA A 40 8.31 -7.88 -7.66
C ALA A 40 7.29 -7.63 -6.53
N LYS A 41 7.76 -7.25 -5.34
CA LYS A 41 6.87 -6.89 -4.21
C LYS A 41 6.10 -5.60 -4.45
N ARG A 42 6.63 -4.69 -5.25
CA ARG A 42 5.95 -3.45 -5.63
C ARG A 42 4.86 -3.65 -6.69
N LEU A 43 4.86 -4.78 -7.39
CA LEU A 43 3.85 -5.08 -8.40
C LEU A 43 2.54 -5.59 -7.81
N SER A 44 2.59 -6.52 -6.87
CA SER A 44 1.44 -7.27 -6.37
C SER A 44 1.02 -6.98 -4.92
N GLY A 45 1.69 -6.04 -4.24
CA GLY A 45 1.32 -5.62 -2.90
C GLY A 45 1.65 -6.65 -1.83
N CYS A 46 0.66 -6.98 -0.97
CA CYS A 46 0.88 -7.82 0.21
C CYS A 46 1.02 -9.32 -0.08
N GLY A 47 0.76 -9.78 -1.31
CA GLY A 47 0.84 -11.20 -1.67
C GLY A 47 -0.33 -12.06 -1.16
N SER A 48 -1.47 -11.44 -0.79
CA SER A 48 -2.65 -12.19 -0.37
C SER A 48 -3.08 -13.22 -1.41
N GLY A 49 -3.44 -14.42 -0.94
CA GLY A 49 -3.87 -15.54 -1.78
C GLY A 49 -2.75 -16.26 -2.53
N THR A 50 -1.50 -15.77 -2.46
CA THR A 50 -0.34 -16.36 -3.14
C THR A 50 0.87 -16.57 -2.23
N GLU A 51 1.29 -15.53 -1.48
CA GLU A 51 2.44 -15.59 -0.57
C GLU A 51 2.03 -15.95 0.86
N TYR A 52 0.77 -15.71 1.22
CA TYR A 52 0.18 -16.12 2.49
C TYR A 52 -1.33 -16.36 2.35
N LEU A 53 -1.90 -17.07 3.31
CA LEU A 53 -3.32 -17.36 3.42
C LEU A 53 -3.81 -17.06 4.84
N ALA A 54 -5.09 -16.77 4.99
CA ALA A 54 -5.76 -16.81 6.29
C ALA A 54 -6.31 -18.22 6.52
N VAL A 55 -6.09 -18.75 7.72
CA VAL A 55 -6.61 -20.06 8.16
C VAL A 55 -7.63 -19.81 9.26
N THR A 56 -8.84 -20.36 9.10
CA THR A 56 -9.87 -20.32 10.14
C THR A 56 -9.60 -21.34 11.25
N PRO A 57 -10.24 -21.24 12.42
CA PRO A 57 -10.16 -22.28 13.46
C PRO A 57 -10.60 -23.67 12.99
N TRP A 58 -11.37 -23.77 11.93
CA TRP A 58 -11.86 -25.03 11.34
C TRP A 58 -10.97 -25.54 10.19
N GLY A 59 -9.87 -24.84 9.92
CA GLY A 59 -8.92 -25.19 8.89
C GLY A 59 -9.20 -24.62 7.50
N ASP A 60 -10.25 -23.85 7.28
CA ASP A 60 -10.57 -23.30 5.97
C ASP A 60 -9.55 -22.25 5.55
N LEU A 61 -9.21 -22.27 4.27
CA LEU A 61 -8.21 -21.41 3.65
C LEU A 61 -8.86 -20.28 2.86
N TYR A 62 -8.45 -19.03 3.14
CA TYR A 62 -8.88 -17.83 2.43
C TYR A 62 -7.69 -16.98 1.97
N PRO A 63 -7.82 -16.14 0.92
CA PRO A 63 -6.73 -15.30 0.43
C PRO A 63 -6.13 -14.36 1.50
N CYS A 64 -6.97 -13.80 2.38
CA CYS A 64 -6.57 -13.06 3.57
C CYS A 64 -7.73 -12.97 4.57
N HIS A 65 -7.46 -12.44 5.77
CA HIS A 65 -8.46 -12.34 6.84
C HIS A 65 -9.72 -11.54 6.44
N GLN A 66 -9.62 -10.60 5.51
CA GLN A 66 -10.77 -9.81 5.05
C GLN A 66 -11.75 -10.58 4.16
N PHE A 67 -11.35 -11.75 3.64
CA PHE A 67 -12.20 -12.62 2.84
C PHE A 67 -12.78 -13.79 3.64
N VAL A 68 -12.37 -13.96 4.90
CA VAL A 68 -12.90 -15.04 5.75
C VAL A 68 -14.43 -14.96 5.86
N GLY A 69 -15.10 -16.09 5.64
CA GLY A 69 -16.55 -16.21 5.64
C GLY A 69 -17.24 -15.84 4.32
N ASN A 70 -16.50 -15.40 3.30
CA ASN A 70 -17.04 -15.24 1.96
C ASN A 70 -16.77 -16.52 1.14
N GLU A 71 -17.80 -17.33 0.95
CA GLU A 71 -17.70 -18.62 0.26
C GLU A 71 -17.09 -18.55 -1.13
N LYS A 72 -17.25 -17.42 -1.83
CA LYS A 72 -16.63 -17.21 -3.15
C LYS A 72 -15.11 -17.22 -3.12
N PHE A 73 -14.50 -17.01 -1.95
CA PHE A 73 -13.06 -16.96 -1.75
C PHE A 73 -12.54 -18.13 -0.90
N LEU A 74 -13.35 -19.14 -0.68
CA LEU A 74 -12.90 -20.37 -0.01
C LEU A 74 -11.95 -21.11 -0.95
N MET A 75 -10.67 -21.18 -0.58
CA MET A 75 -9.61 -21.79 -1.40
C MET A 75 -9.43 -23.28 -1.14
N GLY A 76 -9.87 -23.78 0.01
CA GLY A 76 -9.71 -25.16 0.44
C GLY A 76 -9.63 -25.27 1.95
N ASN A 77 -8.97 -26.31 2.44
CA ASN A 77 -8.79 -26.58 3.87
C ASN A 77 -7.36 -27.08 4.13
N VAL A 78 -6.90 -26.99 5.36
CA VAL A 78 -5.54 -27.42 5.75
C VAL A 78 -5.27 -28.92 5.50
N ASP A 79 -6.33 -29.75 5.53
CA ASP A 79 -6.20 -31.18 5.32
C ASP A 79 -6.09 -31.54 3.83
N ASP A 80 -6.85 -30.82 2.96
CA ASP A 80 -6.89 -31.06 1.51
C ASP A 80 -5.96 -30.10 0.73
N GLY A 81 -5.47 -29.06 1.36
CA GLY A 81 -4.71 -27.99 0.73
C GLY A 81 -5.60 -27.04 -0.09
N ILE A 82 -4.98 -26.34 -1.05
CA ILE A 82 -5.70 -25.45 -1.97
C ILE A 82 -6.34 -26.29 -3.07
N VAL A 83 -7.65 -26.43 -3.02
CA VAL A 83 -8.44 -27.15 -4.03
C VAL A 83 -9.00 -26.20 -5.10
N ASN A 84 -9.29 -24.95 -4.73
CA ASN A 84 -9.81 -23.93 -5.64
C ASN A 84 -8.66 -23.06 -6.18
N THR A 85 -7.93 -23.60 -7.12
CA THR A 85 -6.73 -22.95 -7.70
C THR A 85 -7.06 -21.72 -8.54
N GLU A 86 -8.29 -21.59 -9.05
CA GLU A 86 -8.72 -20.44 -9.85
C GLU A 86 -8.65 -19.15 -9.03
N ILE A 87 -9.03 -19.20 -7.75
CA ILE A 87 -8.93 -18.05 -6.84
C ILE A 87 -7.46 -17.65 -6.66
N ARG A 88 -6.58 -18.62 -6.41
CA ARG A 88 -5.14 -18.37 -6.29
C ARG A 88 -4.58 -17.70 -7.54
N ASP A 89 -4.95 -18.21 -8.71
CA ASP A 89 -4.44 -17.72 -9.99
C ASP A 89 -5.00 -16.33 -10.31
N GLU A 90 -6.24 -16.01 -9.93
CA GLU A 90 -6.79 -14.65 -9.99
C GLU A 90 -5.98 -13.68 -9.13
N PHE A 91 -5.67 -14.04 -7.86
CA PHE A 91 -4.85 -13.21 -6.98
C PHE A 91 -3.41 -13.05 -7.49
N LYS A 92 -2.82 -14.10 -8.08
CA LYS A 92 -1.50 -14.05 -8.69
C LYS A 92 -1.43 -13.07 -9.86
N CYS A 93 -2.50 -12.97 -10.63
CA CYS A 93 -2.62 -12.01 -11.73
C CYS A 93 -2.97 -10.59 -11.27
N CYS A 94 -3.44 -10.40 -10.03
CA CYS A 94 -3.84 -9.11 -9.49
C CYS A 94 -2.62 -8.23 -9.16
N ASN A 95 -2.20 -7.41 -10.11
CA ASN A 95 -1.04 -6.53 -9.98
C ASN A 95 -1.31 -5.13 -10.57
N VAL A 96 -0.34 -4.22 -10.44
CA VAL A 96 -0.48 -2.83 -10.90
C VAL A 96 -0.73 -2.68 -12.40
N TYR A 97 -0.36 -3.66 -13.21
CA TYR A 97 -0.60 -3.64 -14.65
C TYR A 97 -1.93 -4.27 -15.05
N ALA A 98 -2.52 -5.11 -14.20
CA ALA A 98 -3.87 -5.64 -14.38
C ALA A 98 -4.95 -4.58 -14.12
N LYS A 99 -4.63 -3.58 -13.28
CA LYS A 99 -5.57 -2.51 -12.88
C LYS A 99 -5.44 -1.29 -13.79
N GLU A 100 -6.48 -0.97 -14.57
CA GLU A 100 -6.42 0.14 -15.53
C GLU A 100 -6.04 1.49 -14.88
N LYS A 101 -6.61 1.82 -13.72
CA LYS A 101 -6.28 3.05 -12.99
C LYS A 101 -4.82 3.10 -12.51
N CYS A 102 -4.21 1.93 -12.26
CA CYS A 102 -2.84 1.85 -11.79
C CYS A 102 -1.80 2.02 -12.90
N LYS A 103 -2.10 1.60 -14.12
CA LYS A 103 -1.14 1.65 -15.25
C LYS A 103 -0.48 3.01 -15.45
N LYS A 104 -1.27 4.09 -15.29
CA LYS A 104 -0.84 5.48 -15.49
C LYS A 104 -0.60 6.23 -14.17
N CYS A 105 -0.70 5.56 -13.02
CA CYS A 105 -0.55 6.19 -11.72
C CYS A 105 0.92 6.36 -11.36
N PHE A 106 1.36 7.57 -10.99
CA PHE A 106 2.74 7.83 -10.54
C PHE A 106 3.07 7.05 -9.25
N ALA A 107 2.06 6.79 -8.42
CA ALA A 107 2.21 6.13 -7.13
C ALA A 107 2.26 4.59 -7.21
N LYS A 108 2.12 3.99 -8.39
CA LYS A 108 1.87 2.54 -8.54
C LYS A 108 2.93 1.66 -7.86
N PHE A 109 4.20 2.01 -7.95
CA PHE A 109 5.29 1.23 -7.37
C PHE A 109 5.51 1.49 -5.87
N TYR A 110 4.88 2.50 -5.31
CA TYR A 110 4.84 2.76 -3.86
C TYR A 110 3.57 2.21 -3.21
N CYS A 111 2.46 2.20 -3.96
CA CYS A 111 1.16 1.70 -3.54
C CYS A 111 0.98 0.19 -3.78
N SER A 112 1.67 -0.37 -4.79
CA SER A 112 1.57 -1.79 -5.20
C SER A 112 0.15 -2.23 -5.55
N GLY A 113 -0.68 -1.33 -6.08
CA GLY A 113 -2.05 -1.63 -6.52
C GLY A 113 -3.12 -1.60 -5.43
N GLY A 114 -2.75 -1.27 -4.19
CA GLY A 114 -3.68 -1.18 -3.06
C GLY A 114 -4.15 -2.54 -2.52
N CYS A 115 -5.23 -2.53 -1.75
CA CYS A 115 -5.78 -3.72 -1.11
C CYS A 115 -6.83 -4.41 -2.02
N ALA A 116 -6.63 -5.70 -2.33
CA ALA A 116 -7.57 -6.49 -3.12
C ALA A 116 -8.95 -6.61 -2.46
N ALA A 117 -8.98 -6.75 -1.12
CA ALA A 117 -10.25 -6.83 -0.39
C ALA A 117 -11.03 -5.50 -0.43
N ASN A 118 -10.35 -4.36 -0.28
CA ASN A 118 -11.01 -3.08 -0.45
C ASN A 118 -11.55 -2.89 -1.87
N SER A 119 -10.77 -3.29 -2.90
CA SER A 119 -11.24 -3.26 -4.29
C SER A 119 -12.51 -4.10 -4.45
N TYR A 120 -12.51 -5.33 -3.96
CA TYR A 120 -13.66 -6.21 -4.03
C TYR A 120 -14.88 -5.66 -3.28
N ASN A 121 -14.70 -5.18 -2.05
CA ASN A 121 -15.81 -4.71 -1.23
C ASN A 121 -16.51 -3.47 -1.82
N PHE A 122 -15.78 -2.62 -2.56
CA PHE A 122 -16.33 -1.40 -3.15
C PHE A 122 -16.74 -1.54 -4.62
N HIS A 123 -16.13 -2.49 -5.35
CA HIS A 123 -16.33 -2.62 -6.81
C HIS A 123 -16.77 -4.03 -7.25
N GLY A 124 -16.81 -5.01 -6.32
CA GLY A 124 -17.12 -6.40 -6.65
C GLY A 124 -16.03 -7.15 -7.41
N ASN A 125 -14.82 -6.57 -7.53
CA ASN A 125 -13.71 -7.09 -8.31
C ASN A 125 -12.37 -6.74 -7.65
N ILE A 126 -11.48 -7.72 -7.49
CA ILE A 126 -10.14 -7.50 -6.91
C ILE A 126 -9.20 -6.71 -7.84
N ASN A 127 -9.46 -6.75 -9.14
CA ASN A 127 -8.68 -6.06 -10.17
C ASN A 127 -9.08 -4.61 -10.41
N ASP A 128 -10.01 -4.08 -9.62
CA ASP A 128 -10.31 -2.65 -9.61
C ASP A 128 -9.44 -1.89 -8.61
N ALA A 129 -9.60 -0.58 -8.53
CA ALA A 129 -8.84 0.26 -7.60
C ALA A 129 -9.79 1.04 -6.69
N TYR A 130 -9.61 0.87 -5.37
CA TYR A 130 -10.39 1.59 -4.36
C TYR A 130 -10.06 3.10 -4.37
N ASP A 131 -10.95 3.93 -4.92
CA ASP A 131 -10.68 5.32 -5.25
C ASP A 131 -10.24 6.17 -4.05
N VAL A 132 -10.92 6.05 -2.91
CA VAL A 132 -10.52 6.78 -1.69
C VAL A 132 -9.12 6.41 -1.24
N GLY A 133 -8.79 5.12 -1.26
CA GLY A 133 -7.44 4.63 -0.96
C GLY A 133 -6.40 5.17 -1.94
N CYS A 134 -6.75 5.25 -3.22
CA CYS A 134 -5.88 5.82 -4.26
C CYS A 134 -5.56 7.29 -4.00
N GLU A 135 -6.57 8.09 -3.64
CA GLU A 135 -6.37 9.51 -3.33
C GLU A 135 -5.50 9.73 -2.10
N LEU A 136 -5.77 8.98 -1.03
CA LEU A 136 -4.99 9.08 0.20
C LEU A 136 -3.54 8.62 -0.01
N GLN A 137 -3.34 7.56 -0.78
CA GLN A 137 -1.98 7.06 -1.05
C GLN A 137 -1.17 8.04 -1.90
N ARG A 138 -1.76 8.65 -2.92
CA ARG A 138 -1.10 9.72 -3.68
C ARG A 138 -0.71 10.89 -2.77
N LYS A 139 -1.63 11.31 -1.89
CA LYS A 139 -1.36 12.39 -0.94
C LYS A 139 -0.22 12.07 0.03
N ARG A 140 -0.16 10.84 0.54
CA ARG A 140 0.96 10.38 1.40
C ARG A 140 2.30 10.49 0.69
N ILE A 141 2.36 10.09 -0.57
CA ILE A 141 3.58 10.15 -1.37
C ILE A 141 3.99 11.59 -1.66
N GLU A 142 3.05 12.46 -1.99
CA GLU A 142 3.28 13.91 -2.17
C GLU A 142 3.89 14.51 -0.89
N CYS A 143 3.30 14.24 0.27
CA CYS A 143 3.82 14.70 1.56
C CYS A 143 5.23 14.13 1.85
N ALA A 144 5.47 12.85 1.56
CA ALA A 144 6.79 12.24 1.75
C ALA A 144 7.87 12.88 0.87
N ILE A 145 7.53 13.19 -0.39
CA ILE A 145 8.42 13.91 -1.30
C ILE A 145 8.71 15.33 -0.77
N MET A 146 7.68 16.05 -0.36
CA MET A 146 7.84 17.40 0.22
C MET A 146 8.75 17.40 1.45
N ILE A 147 8.55 16.44 2.38
CA ILE A 147 9.39 16.31 3.57
C ILE A 147 10.84 15.99 3.18
N LYS A 148 11.04 15.07 2.24
CA LYS A 148 12.39 14.69 1.79
C LYS A 148 13.12 15.86 1.13
N ALA A 149 12.45 16.63 0.28
CA ALA A 149 13.01 17.82 -0.35
C ALA A 149 13.42 18.87 0.69
N ALA A 150 12.54 19.19 1.65
CA ALA A 150 12.85 20.13 2.71
C ALA A 150 14.01 19.67 3.61
N MET A 151 14.16 18.37 3.85
CA MET A 151 15.29 17.82 4.59
C MET A 151 16.60 17.94 3.82
N ALA A 152 16.60 17.71 2.50
CA ALA A 152 17.77 17.87 1.66
C ALA A 152 18.27 19.33 1.65
N GLU A 153 17.34 20.28 1.51
CA GLU A 153 17.68 21.73 1.60
C GLU A 153 18.34 22.09 2.94
N MET A 154 17.83 21.57 4.05
CA MET A 154 18.44 21.81 5.37
C MET A 154 19.84 21.22 5.51
N GLU A 155 20.09 20.05 4.91
CA GLU A 155 21.41 19.41 4.93
C GLU A 155 22.42 20.18 4.07
N GLU A 156 22.00 20.74 2.94
CA GLU A 156 22.81 21.59 2.08
C GLU A 156 23.20 22.90 2.81
N GLU A 157 22.22 23.61 3.42
CA GLU A 157 22.46 24.83 4.21
C GLU A 157 23.48 24.58 5.33
N GLN A 158 23.39 23.48 6.07
CA GLN A 158 24.30 23.14 7.15
C GLN A 158 25.73 22.80 6.67
N ASN A 159 25.87 22.34 5.44
CA ASN A 159 27.17 22.03 4.85
C ASN A 159 27.88 23.27 4.29
N GLU A 160 27.12 24.28 3.85
CA GLU A 160 27.66 25.56 3.38
C GLU A 160 28.17 26.47 4.54
N GLU A 161 27.63 26.27 5.75
CA GLU A 161 28.04 27.02 6.95
C GLU A 161 29.31 26.46 7.65
N LYS A 162 29.86 25.35 7.18
CA LYS A 162 31.06 24.70 7.75
C LYS A 162 32.32 24.96 6.92
#